data_c987a2db6b56c6e762b8bf5cc32bce47
#
_entry.id   c987a2db6b56c6e762b8bf5cc32bce47
#
_cell.length_a   1.000
_cell.length_b   1.000
_cell.length_c   1.000
_cell.angle_alpha   90.00
_cell.angle_beta   90.00
_cell.angle_gamma   90.00
#
_symmetry.space_group_name_H-M   'P 1'
#
loop_
_entity.id
_entity.type
_entity.pdbx_description
1 polymer ?
#
loop_
_entity_poly.entity_id
_entity_poly.type
_entity_poly.pdbx_seq_one_letter_code
_entity_poly.pdbx_strand_id
1 'polypeptide(L)'
;PFVLETNVSKKETSIKEVTLTARKSLRKTGATTIVGKKQIESLPTLSRSLQDFTRLTPQANGNSFGGANNRYNNITIDGAVNNDVFGLSGSGTPGGQAGTQPISLDAIQEIQVALAPYDVTQGSFTGASVNAVTRSGTNKFEGSTYFFGRNQNTIGKNVITNLKSSKFSDYQYGFRLGGPIVKDKLFFFINGEVGRRTSPLAFNAGETGATMTNEIAKAIADHARTAYGYDVGSYGPQDIQTQNNKIFGKIDWNINSKHQLAVRYNFIDAFDN
;
A
#
# COMPACT_ATOMS: atom_id res chain seq x y z
N PRO A 1 -11.26 -47.44 -26.42
CA PRO A 1 -11.09 -46.29 -25.52
C PRO A 1 -10.67 -46.82 -24.16
N PHE A 2 -9.41 -46.58 -23.81
CA PHE A 2 -8.85 -46.90 -22.50
C PHE A 2 -9.15 -45.76 -21.56
N VAL A 3 -9.93 -45.99 -20.51
CA VAL A 3 -10.11 -45.06 -19.38
C VAL A 3 -9.11 -45.48 -18.34
N LEU A 4 -8.13 -44.61 -18.07
CA LEU A 4 -7.22 -44.73 -16.94
C LEU A 4 -7.86 -44.01 -15.74
N GLU A 5 -8.46 -44.78 -14.84
CA GLU A 5 -8.82 -44.28 -13.53
C GLU A 5 -7.58 -44.25 -12.64
N THR A 6 -7.02 -43.07 -12.43
CA THR A 6 -6.00 -42.86 -11.42
C THR A 6 -6.67 -42.62 -10.08
N ASN A 7 -6.74 -43.65 -9.25
CA ASN A 7 -7.14 -43.56 -7.86
C ASN A 7 -6.01 -42.91 -7.03
N VAL A 8 -5.96 -41.57 -7.01
CA VAL A 8 -5.09 -40.84 -6.11
C VAL A 8 -5.83 -40.62 -4.80
N SER A 9 -5.67 -41.52 -3.86
CA SER A 9 -6.04 -41.32 -2.47
C SER A 9 -5.21 -40.19 -1.88
N LYS A 10 -5.66 -38.94 -2.04
CA LYS A 10 -5.16 -37.81 -1.24
C LYS A 10 -5.69 -37.92 0.16
N LYS A 11 -4.84 -38.38 1.07
CA LYS A 11 -5.03 -38.15 2.50
C LYS A 11 -4.97 -36.63 2.73
N GLU A 12 -6.13 -35.98 2.68
CA GLU A 12 -6.24 -34.59 3.09
C GLU A 12 -6.02 -34.52 4.59
N THR A 13 -4.80 -34.22 4.99
CA THR A 13 -4.52 -33.77 6.33
C THR A 13 -5.14 -32.39 6.44
N SER A 14 -6.35 -32.31 6.99
CA SER A 14 -6.99 -31.04 7.32
C SER A 14 -6.11 -30.36 8.37
N ILE A 15 -5.23 -29.48 7.93
CA ILE A 15 -4.57 -28.53 8.80
C ILE A 15 -5.71 -27.65 9.33
N LYS A 16 -6.00 -27.74 10.62
CA LYS A 16 -6.82 -26.74 11.30
C LYS A 16 -6.06 -25.43 11.23
N GLU A 17 -6.26 -24.71 10.14
CA GLU A 17 -5.87 -23.34 10.01
C GLU A 17 -6.64 -22.59 11.10
N VAL A 18 -5.93 -22.00 12.05
CA VAL A 18 -6.53 -21.06 12.98
C VAL A 18 -6.81 -19.79 12.17
N THR A 19 -7.89 -19.84 11.44
CA THR A 19 -8.44 -18.65 10.83
C THR A 19 -8.99 -17.84 12.00
N LEU A 20 -8.34 -16.74 12.33
CA LEU A 20 -8.98 -15.65 13.04
C LEU A 20 -10.16 -15.23 12.16
N THR A 21 -11.26 -15.90 12.27
CA THR A 21 -12.53 -15.42 11.73
C THR A 21 -12.84 -14.17 12.52
N ALA A 22 -12.46 -13.00 11.99
CA ALA A 22 -13.28 -11.82 12.24
C ALA A 22 -14.71 -12.32 12.14
N ARG A 23 -15.50 -12.18 13.22
CA ARG A 23 -16.86 -12.73 13.36
C ARG A 23 -17.50 -12.69 12.00
N LYS A 24 -17.76 -13.88 11.43
CA LYS A 24 -18.43 -14.01 10.16
C LYS A 24 -19.77 -13.34 10.36
N SER A 25 -19.86 -12.07 9.98
CA SER A 25 -21.15 -11.38 9.97
C SER A 25 -22.04 -12.20 9.06
N LEU A 26 -23.03 -12.84 9.64
CA LEU A 26 -23.95 -13.77 8.98
C LEU A 26 -24.81 -13.06 7.91
N ARG A 27 -24.67 -11.75 7.76
CA ARG A 27 -25.31 -10.95 6.71
C ARG A 27 -24.30 -9.92 6.19
N LYS A 28 -23.52 -10.28 5.17
CA LYS A 28 -22.84 -9.29 4.33
C LYS A 28 -23.93 -8.61 3.51
N THR A 29 -24.41 -7.48 3.99
CA THR A 29 -25.32 -6.61 3.25
C THR A 29 -24.48 -5.57 2.52
N GLY A 30 -24.67 -5.42 1.21
CA GLY A 30 -23.91 -4.52 0.35
C GLY A 30 -22.96 -5.25 -0.60
N ALA A 31 -22.49 -4.53 -1.62
CA ALA A 31 -21.49 -5.04 -2.57
C ALA A 31 -20.11 -5.11 -1.89
N THR A 32 -19.56 -6.32 -1.76
CA THR A 32 -18.24 -6.53 -1.17
C THR A 32 -17.34 -7.25 -2.16
N THR A 33 -16.18 -6.68 -2.41
CA THR A 33 -15.09 -7.30 -3.18
C THR A 33 -14.03 -7.77 -2.18
N ILE A 34 -13.61 -9.04 -2.31
CA ILE A 34 -12.58 -9.64 -1.47
C ILE A 34 -11.42 -10.06 -2.36
N VAL A 35 -10.23 -9.55 -2.04
CA VAL A 35 -8.98 -9.89 -2.73
C VAL A 35 -8.11 -10.68 -1.76
N GLY A 36 -8.04 -11.98 -1.97
CA GLY A 36 -7.29 -12.88 -1.09
C GLY A 36 -5.81 -12.97 -1.42
N LYS A 37 -5.05 -13.63 -0.54
CA LYS A 37 -3.59 -13.80 -0.62
C LYS A 37 -3.09 -14.20 -2.02
N LYS A 38 -3.70 -15.21 -2.66
CA LYS A 38 -3.29 -15.67 -3.98
C LYS A 38 -3.38 -14.58 -5.05
N GLN A 39 -4.44 -13.77 -5.01
CA GLN A 39 -4.63 -12.67 -5.94
C GLN A 39 -3.62 -11.55 -5.67
N ILE A 40 -3.37 -11.23 -4.38
CA ILE A 40 -2.37 -10.23 -3.98
C ILE A 40 -0.97 -10.63 -4.48
N GLU A 41 -0.62 -11.91 -4.40
CA GLU A 41 0.69 -12.43 -4.81
C GLU A 41 0.83 -12.61 -6.33
N SER A 42 -0.27 -12.83 -7.07
CA SER A 42 -0.23 -13.16 -8.51
C SER A 42 -0.53 -11.99 -9.44
N LEU A 43 -1.30 -11.00 -8.98
CA LEU A 43 -1.70 -9.88 -9.84
C LEU A 43 -0.58 -8.84 -9.95
N PRO A 44 -0.33 -8.32 -11.15
CA PRO A 44 0.66 -7.27 -11.35
C PRO A 44 0.23 -5.98 -10.65
N THR A 45 1.17 -5.35 -9.98
CA THR A 45 0.98 -4.06 -9.31
C THR A 45 1.91 -3.01 -9.91
N LEU A 46 1.47 -1.76 -9.95
CA LEU A 46 2.29 -0.65 -10.43
C LEU A 46 3.10 -0.02 -9.30
N SER A 47 2.49 0.13 -8.14
CA SER A 47 3.08 0.83 -6.99
C SER A 47 3.15 -0.02 -5.71
N ARG A 48 2.78 -1.31 -5.79
CA ARG A 48 2.67 -2.22 -4.63
C ARG A 48 1.86 -1.59 -3.49
N SER A 49 0.75 -0.99 -3.87
CA SER A 49 -0.14 -0.28 -2.96
C SER A 49 -1.44 -1.04 -2.73
N LEU A 50 -2.09 -0.75 -1.61
CA LEU A 50 -3.45 -1.23 -1.34
C LEU A 50 -4.40 -0.84 -2.48
N GLN A 51 -4.22 0.37 -3.04
CA GLN A 51 -5.03 0.91 -4.13
C GLN A 51 -4.89 0.15 -5.45
N ASP A 52 -3.79 -0.56 -5.67
CA ASP A 52 -3.64 -1.39 -6.86
C ASP A 52 -4.70 -2.51 -6.90
N PHE A 53 -5.20 -2.92 -5.74
CA PHE A 53 -6.20 -3.99 -5.60
C PHE A 53 -7.63 -3.47 -5.44
N THR A 54 -7.81 -2.27 -4.90
CA THR A 54 -9.15 -1.68 -4.77
C THR A 54 -9.82 -1.45 -6.11
N ARG A 55 -9.02 -1.22 -7.18
CA ARG A 55 -9.51 -1.10 -8.56
C ARG A 55 -10.15 -2.38 -9.13
N LEU A 56 -10.01 -3.52 -8.47
CA LEU A 56 -10.74 -4.75 -8.84
C LEU A 56 -12.23 -4.67 -8.50
N THR A 57 -12.63 -3.67 -7.71
CA THR A 57 -14.04 -3.39 -7.44
C THR A 57 -14.65 -2.72 -8.67
N PRO A 58 -15.74 -3.24 -9.25
CA PRO A 58 -16.32 -2.72 -10.50
C PRO A 58 -16.71 -1.23 -10.46
N GLN A 59 -17.06 -0.71 -9.29
CA GLN A 59 -17.45 0.68 -9.09
C GLN A 59 -16.28 1.59 -8.75
N ALA A 60 -15.03 1.08 -8.80
CA ALA A 60 -13.84 1.86 -8.52
C ALA A 60 -13.35 2.57 -9.79
N ASN A 61 -12.97 3.84 -9.63
CA ASN A 61 -12.17 4.59 -10.59
C ASN A 61 -10.94 5.14 -9.86
N GLY A 62 -9.81 4.43 -9.97
CA GLY A 62 -8.64 4.67 -9.11
C GLY A 62 -8.98 4.42 -7.63
N ASN A 63 -8.89 5.45 -6.82
CA ASN A 63 -9.24 5.42 -5.39
C ASN A 63 -10.64 5.97 -5.09
N SER A 64 -11.38 6.40 -6.10
CA SER A 64 -12.76 6.86 -5.99
C SER A 64 -13.71 5.69 -6.15
N PHE A 65 -14.75 5.64 -5.33
CA PHE A 65 -15.77 4.59 -5.40
C PHE A 65 -17.15 5.22 -5.56
N GLY A 66 -17.89 4.74 -6.56
CA GLY A 66 -19.24 5.24 -6.84
C GLY A 66 -19.30 6.74 -7.12
N GLY A 67 -18.21 7.34 -7.62
CA GLY A 67 -18.10 8.78 -7.87
C GLY A 67 -17.76 9.63 -6.64
N ALA A 68 -17.65 9.04 -5.44
CA ALA A 68 -17.24 9.78 -4.25
C ALA A 68 -15.74 10.11 -4.27
N ASN A 69 -15.35 11.23 -3.65
CA ASN A 69 -13.95 11.59 -3.53
C ASN A 69 -13.21 10.57 -2.65
N ASN A 70 -12.00 10.18 -3.06
CA ASN A 70 -11.16 9.21 -2.37
C ASN A 70 -10.81 9.57 -0.91
N ARG A 71 -10.81 10.84 -0.55
CA ARG A 71 -10.60 11.33 0.83
C ARG A 71 -11.68 10.88 1.80
N TYR A 72 -12.85 10.54 1.30
CA TYR A 72 -14.00 10.09 2.10
C TYR A 72 -14.15 8.57 2.15
N ASN A 73 -13.13 7.83 1.75
CA ASN A 73 -13.08 6.39 2.01
C ASN A 73 -12.69 6.13 3.46
N ASN A 74 -13.20 5.03 4.01
CA ASN A 74 -12.73 4.54 5.31
C ASN A 74 -11.69 3.45 5.06
N ILE A 75 -10.46 3.68 5.50
CA ILE A 75 -9.38 2.71 5.40
C ILE A 75 -9.10 2.17 6.79
N THR A 76 -9.19 0.86 6.93
CA THR A 76 -8.94 0.18 8.20
C THR A 76 -7.87 -0.89 8.03
N ILE A 77 -7.11 -1.12 9.09
CA ILE A 77 -6.16 -2.23 9.17
C ILE A 77 -6.61 -3.12 10.32
N ASP A 78 -7.05 -4.36 10.03
CA ASP A 78 -7.71 -5.27 10.96
C ASP A 78 -8.86 -4.58 11.76
N GLY A 79 -9.61 -3.71 11.12
CA GLY A 79 -10.71 -2.97 11.73
C GLY A 79 -10.34 -1.69 12.49
N ALA A 80 -9.06 -1.39 12.71
CA ALA A 80 -8.67 -0.08 13.25
C ALA A 80 -8.61 0.97 12.15
N VAL A 81 -9.26 2.10 12.37
CA VAL A 81 -9.30 3.23 11.43
C VAL A 81 -7.91 3.80 11.20
N ASN A 82 -7.58 4.01 9.94
CA ASN A 82 -6.31 4.56 9.49
C ASN A 82 -6.54 5.63 8.41
N ASN A 83 -7.44 6.56 8.70
CA ASN A 83 -7.79 7.67 7.82
C ASN A 83 -6.93 8.89 8.11
N ASP A 84 -6.68 9.70 7.09
CA ASP A 84 -6.16 11.04 7.24
C ASP A 84 -7.30 11.99 7.68
N VAL A 85 -7.39 12.24 8.98
CA VAL A 85 -8.46 13.07 9.56
C VAL A 85 -8.34 14.55 9.20
N PHE A 86 -7.17 15.01 8.77
CA PHE A 86 -6.96 16.38 8.34
C PHE A 86 -7.25 16.61 6.86
N GLY A 87 -7.43 15.53 6.07
CA GLY A 87 -7.69 15.60 4.64
C GLY A 87 -6.54 16.17 3.81
N LEU A 88 -5.33 16.14 4.33
CA LEU A 88 -4.13 16.67 3.68
C LEU A 88 -3.60 15.72 2.61
N SER A 89 -3.83 14.43 2.77
CA SER A 89 -3.39 13.41 1.83
C SER A 89 -4.43 13.14 0.74
N GLY A 90 -4.02 13.23 -0.52
CA GLY A 90 -4.86 12.83 -1.65
C GLY A 90 -5.21 11.34 -1.68
N SER A 91 -4.48 10.49 -0.95
CA SER A 91 -4.77 9.06 -0.81
C SER A 91 -5.78 8.75 0.29
N GLY A 92 -6.08 9.73 1.16
CA GLY A 92 -6.96 9.54 2.32
C GLY A 92 -6.33 8.80 3.49
N THR A 93 -5.02 8.55 3.45
CA THR A 93 -4.28 7.83 4.51
C THR A 93 -3.16 8.66 5.11
N PRO A 94 -2.80 8.46 6.38
CA PRO A 94 -1.62 9.07 6.98
C PRO A 94 -0.36 8.72 6.16
N GLY A 95 0.54 9.69 6.01
CA GLY A 95 1.76 9.52 5.22
C GLY A 95 1.56 9.59 3.70
N GLY A 96 0.32 9.72 3.22
CA GLY A 96 0.03 9.82 1.80
C GLY A 96 0.55 11.11 1.14
N GLN A 97 0.83 12.15 1.90
CA GLN A 97 1.54 13.34 1.41
C GLN A 97 2.95 12.99 0.96
N ALA A 98 3.68 12.18 1.73
CA ALA A 98 4.98 11.66 1.35
C ALA A 98 4.90 10.44 0.40
N GLY A 99 3.78 10.23 -0.29
CA GLY A 99 3.60 9.15 -1.26
C GLY A 99 3.72 7.74 -0.69
N THR A 100 3.68 7.57 0.63
CA THR A 100 3.80 6.25 1.26
C THR A 100 2.45 5.57 1.49
N GLN A 101 2.47 4.25 1.62
CA GLN A 101 1.30 3.44 1.95
C GLN A 101 1.25 3.18 3.46
N PRO A 102 0.04 3.05 4.05
CA PRO A 102 -0.12 2.88 5.49
C PRO A 102 0.36 1.52 6.02
N ILE A 103 0.60 0.57 5.16
CA ILE A 103 1.11 -0.76 5.50
C ILE A 103 1.83 -1.36 4.30
N SER A 104 2.81 -2.22 4.53
CA SER A 104 3.44 -3.02 3.48
C SER A 104 2.46 -4.04 2.91
N LEU A 105 2.44 -4.19 1.59
CA LEU A 105 1.60 -5.18 0.91
C LEU A 105 1.90 -6.61 1.37
N ASP A 106 3.16 -6.91 1.72
CA ASP A 106 3.56 -8.23 2.18
C ASP A 106 3.07 -8.57 3.60
N ALA A 107 2.63 -7.57 4.36
CA ALA A 107 1.98 -7.77 5.64
C ALA A 107 0.47 -8.07 5.49
N ILE A 108 -0.10 -7.95 4.28
CA ILE A 108 -1.54 -8.11 4.06
C ILE A 108 -1.86 -9.55 3.66
N GLN A 109 -2.87 -10.12 4.30
CA GLN A 109 -3.45 -11.43 4.01
C GLN A 109 -4.61 -11.32 3.03
N GLU A 110 -5.47 -10.32 3.23
CA GLU A 110 -6.70 -10.11 2.48
C GLU A 110 -7.07 -8.64 2.46
N ILE A 111 -7.65 -8.18 1.36
CA ILE A 111 -8.20 -6.83 1.22
C ILE A 111 -9.70 -6.98 0.98
N GLN A 112 -10.50 -6.32 1.81
CA GLN A 112 -11.95 -6.30 1.72
C GLN A 112 -12.40 -4.89 1.36
N VAL A 113 -13.14 -4.75 0.26
CA VAL A 113 -13.73 -3.47 -0.17
C VAL A 113 -15.23 -3.61 -0.07
N ALA A 114 -15.86 -2.84 0.80
CA ALA A 114 -17.31 -2.82 0.98
C ALA A 114 -17.89 -1.48 0.53
N LEU A 115 -18.83 -1.52 -0.39
CA LEU A 115 -19.60 -0.38 -0.84
C LEU A 115 -20.93 -0.34 -0.10
N ALA A 116 -21.23 0.81 0.51
CA ALA A 116 -22.48 1.02 1.25
C ALA A 116 -22.85 -0.16 2.19
N PRO A 117 -21.96 -0.57 3.11
CA PRO A 117 -22.28 -1.63 4.07
C PRO A 117 -23.42 -1.15 4.99
N TYR A 118 -24.43 -1.99 5.18
CA TYR A 118 -25.50 -1.73 6.16
C TYR A 118 -25.10 -2.21 7.57
N ASP A 119 -23.86 -1.99 7.93
CA ASP A 119 -23.29 -2.36 9.22
C ASP A 119 -23.08 -1.11 10.06
N VAL A 120 -23.82 -0.98 11.15
CA VAL A 120 -23.76 0.18 12.06
C VAL A 120 -22.40 0.36 12.74
N THR A 121 -21.56 -0.65 12.72
CA THR A 121 -20.18 -0.57 13.23
C THR A 121 -19.22 0.09 12.24
N GLN A 122 -19.62 0.25 10.99
CA GLN A 122 -18.85 0.89 9.93
C GLN A 122 -19.49 2.24 9.58
N GLY A 123 -18.76 3.31 9.83
CA GLY A 123 -19.25 4.67 9.59
C GLY A 123 -18.13 5.61 9.13
N SER A 124 -18.45 6.89 9.10
CA SER A 124 -17.49 7.98 8.80
C SER A 124 -16.92 7.94 7.38
N PHE A 125 -17.68 7.46 6.39
CA PHE A 125 -17.30 7.49 4.99
C PHE A 125 -18.51 7.63 4.06
N THR A 126 -18.27 8.13 2.85
CA THR A 126 -19.29 8.26 1.79
C THR A 126 -18.92 7.47 0.52
N GLY A 127 -17.70 6.98 0.42
CA GLY A 127 -17.19 6.15 -0.68
C GLY A 127 -17.25 4.66 -0.35
N ALA A 128 -16.12 4.06 -0.07
CA ALA A 128 -16.00 2.67 0.30
C ALA A 128 -15.32 2.50 1.66
N SER A 129 -15.62 1.41 2.34
CA SER A 129 -14.81 0.90 3.45
C SER A 129 -13.81 -0.14 2.90
N VAL A 130 -12.52 0.15 3.05
CA VAL A 130 -11.42 -0.71 2.63
C VAL A 130 -10.74 -1.24 3.87
N ASN A 131 -10.85 -2.53 4.13
CA ASN A 131 -10.21 -3.18 5.27
C ASN A 131 -9.07 -4.08 4.80
N ALA A 132 -7.86 -3.79 5.25
CA ALA A 132 -6.69 -4.64 5.09
C ALA A 132 -6.60 -5.60 6.28
N VAL A 133 -6.78 -6.89 6.04
CA VAL A 133 -6.56 -7.93 7.05
C VAL A 133 -5.08 -8.31 7.02
N THR A 134 -4.41 -8.23 8.16
CA THR A 134 -2.98 -8.52 8.24
C THR A 134 -2.70 -10.01 8.37
N ARG A 135 -1.49 -10.42 7.97
CA ARG A 135 -1.00 -11.78 8.16
C ARG A 135 -0.75 -12.07 9.63
N SER A 136 -0.86 -13.34 9.98
CA SER A 136 -0.54 -13.88 11.30
C SER A 136 0.49 -14.99 11.15
N GLY A 137 1.21 -15.31 12.24
CA GLY A 137 2.03 -16.51 12.31
C GLY A 137 1.19 -17.77 12.30
N THR A 138 1.79 -18.87 11.87
CA THR A 138 1.19 -20.22 11.85
C THR A 138 2.05 -21.20 12.65
N ASN A 139 1.65 -22.47 12.70
CA ASN A 139 2.47 -23.52 13.33
C ASN A 139 3.76 -23.86 12.55
N LYS A 140 3.95 -23.26 11.39
CA LYS A 140 5.16 -23.38 10.57
C LYS A 140 5.84 -22.03 10.47
N PHE A 141 7.16 -22.03 10.47
CA PHE A 141 7.90 -20.84 10.11
C PHE A 141 7.78 -20.59 8.62
N GLU A 142 7.30 -19.40 8.26
CA GLU A 142 7.21 -18.92 6.89
C GLU A 142 7.89 -17.57 6.81
N GLY A 143 8.74 -17.39 5.82
CA GLY A 143 9.44 -16.14 5.58
C GLY A 143 9.69 -15.91 4.12
N SER A 144 9.86 -14.66 3.74
CA SER A 144 10.29 -14.25 2.41
C SER A 144 11.04 -12.93 2.47
N THR A 145 11.95 -12.76 1.54
CA THR A 145 12.58 -11.48 1.23
C THR A 145 12.24 -11.11 -0.20
N TYR A 146 12.16 -9.83 -0.49
CA TYR A 146 11.86 -9.34 -1.82
C TYR A 146 12.62 -8.06 -2.14
N PHE A 147 12.82 -7.84 -3.42
CA PHE A 147 13.34 -6.62 -3.99
C PHE A 147 12.54 -6.28 -5.25
N PHE A 148 12.07 -5.04 -5.32
CA PHE A 148 11.44 -4.47 -6.51
C PHE A 148 12.17 -3.20 -6.88
N GLY A 149 12.45 -3.06 -8.16
CA GLY A 149 13.12 -1.88 -8.68
C GLY A 149 12.64 -1.55 -10.07
N ARG A 150 12.45 -0.26 -10.32
CA ARG A 150 12.16 0.28 -11.65
C ARG A 150 12.87 1.60 -11.87
N ASN A 151 13.21 1.87 -13.10
CA ASN A 151 13.80 3.11 -13.54
C ASN A 151 13.39 3.40 -14.98
N GLN A 152 13.82 4.51 -15.55
CA GLN A 152 13.50 4.91 -16.93
C GLN A 152 13.92 3.88 -17.99
N ASN A 153 14.82 2.93 -17.69
CA ASN A 153 15.27 1.92 -18.63
C ASN A 153 14.41 0.64 -18.57
N THR A 154 13.73 0.40 -17.45
CA THR A 154 12.87 -0.78 -17.24
C THR A 154 11.43 -0.52 -17.64
N ILE A 155 11.03 0.73 -17.81
CA ILE A 155 9.73 1.10 -18.35
C ILE A 155 9.88 1.41 -19.84
N GLY A 156 8.84 1.10 -20.62
CA GLY A 156 8.80 1.41 -22.04
C GLY A 156 8.72 2.91 -22.31
N LYS A 157 8.69 3.25 -23.61
CA LYS A 157 8.40 4.62 -24.04
C LYS A 157 6.91 4.91 -23.88
N ASN A 158 6.58 6.21 -23.74
CA ASN A 158 5.20 6.66 -23.80
C ASN A 158 4.62 6.31 -25.17
N VAL A 159 3.45 5.66 -25.19
CA VAL A 159 2.82 5.16 -26.43
C VAL A 159 2.39 6.29 -27.35
N ILE A 160 2.02 7.44 -26.80
CA ILE A 160 1.51 8.58 -27.56
C ILE A 160 2.66 9.44 -28.09
N THR A 161 3.63 9.78 -27.24
CA THR A 161 4.71 10.70 -27.61
C THR A 161 5.96 9.98 -28.12
N ASN A 162 6.04 8.65 -28.00
CA ASN A 162 7.23 7.81 -28.30
C ASN A 162 8.51 8.26 -27.59
N LEU A 163 8.39 9.08 -26.54
CA LEU A 163 9.50 9.57 -25.74
C LEU A 163 9.79 8.62 -24.56
N LYS A 164 11.05 8.53 -24.18
CA LYS A 164 11.44 7.89 -22.92
C LYS A 164 11.03 8.77 -21.75
N SER A 165 10.71 8.13 -20.62
CA SER A 165 10.53 8.84 -19.36
C SER A 165 11.82 9.53 -18.93
N SER A 166 11.70 10.64 -18.22
CA SER A 166 12.82 11.29 -17.52
C SER A 166 13.49 10.31 -16.57
N LYS A 167 14.74 10.59 -16.20
CA LYS A 167 15.51 9.76 -15.27
C LYS A 167 14.81 9.70 -13.92
N PHE A 168 14.46 8.50 -13.48
CA PHE A 168 13.92 8.25 -12.15
C PHE A 168 14.43 6.91 -11.61
N SER A 169 14.34 6.73 -10.32
CA SER A 169 14.58 5.45 -9.67
C SER A 169 13.51 5.22 -8.59
N ASP A 170 13.05 3.97 -8.45
CA ASP A 170 12.06 3.58 -7.46
C ASP A 170 12.40 2.16 -7.00
N TYR A 171 12.81 2.01 -5.74
CA TYR A 171 13.25 0.76 -5.16
C TYR A 171 12.47 0.47 -3.89
N GLN A 172 12.02 -0.77 -3.77
CA GLN A 172 11.39 -1.30 -2.56
C GLN A 172 12.03 -2.64 -2.23
N TYR A 173 12.45 -2.81 -0.99
CA TYR A 173 12.94 -4.08 -0.50
C TYR A 173 12.44 -4.33 0.92
N GLY A 174 12.25 -5.58 1.23
CA GLY A 174 11.72 -5.94 2.52
C GLY A 174 11.80 -7.41 2.81
N PHE A 175 11.35 -7.74 3.99
CA PHE A 175 11.24 -9.11 4.46
C PHE A 175 9.97 -9.31 5.28
N ARG A 176 9.55 -10.53 5.39
CA ARG A 176 8.54 -10.98 6.35
C ARG A 176 8.98 -12.29 6.97
N LEU A 177 8.61 -12.50 8.22
CA LEU A 177 8.82 -13.74 8.95
C LEU A 177 7.65 -13.95 9.91
N GLY A 178 7.09 -15.15 9.92
CA GLY A 178 6.06 -15.54 10.86
C GLY A 178 6.24 -16.97 11.30
N GLY A 179 5.74 -17.30 12.49
CA GLY A 179 5.83 -18.65 13.00
C GLY A 179 5.29 -18.77 14.43
N PRO A 180 5.40 -19.96 15.03
CA PRO A 180 4.99 -20.21 16.40
C PRO A 180 6.09 -19.81 17.37
N ILE A 181 5.75 -19.07 18.43
CA ILE A 181 6.55 -18.98 19.65
C ILE A 181 6.24 -20.21 20.51
N VAL A 182 4.94 -20.52 20.63
CA VAL A 182 4.45 -21.75 21.25
C VAL A 182 3.45 -22.35 20.28
N LYS A 183 3.69 -23.60 19.85
CA LYS A 183 2.79 -24.30 18.91
C LYS A 183 1.35 -24.29 19.43
N ASP A 184 0.40 -24.06 18.53
CA ASP A 184 -1.05 -24.01 18.74
C ASP A 184 -1.54 -22.87 19.65
N LYS A 185 -0.62 -22.12 20.29
CA LYS A 185 -0.98 -21.13 21.31
C LYS A 185 -0.52 -19.71 21.00
N LEU A 186 0.76 -19.52 20.69
CA LEU A 186 1.35 -18.20 20.59
C LEU A 186 2.13 -18.07 19.28
N PHE A 187 1.74 -17.12 18.48
CA PHE A 187 2.30 -16.87 17.17
C PHE A 187 2.82 -15.46 17.05
N PHE A 188 3.82 -15.28 16.22
CA PHE A 188 4.30 -13.96 15.83
C PHE A 188 4.32 -13.80 14.33
N PHE A 189 4.23 -12.55 13.87
CA PHE A 189 4.48 -12.14 12.51
C PHE A 189 5.20 -10.80 12.52
N ILE A 190 6.27 -10.67 11.75
CA ILE A 190 7.01 -9.43 11.56
C ILE A 190 7.20 -9.16 10.07
N ASN A 191 7.19 -7.89 9.70
CA ASN A 191 7.49 -7.41 8.35
C ASN A 191 8.27 -6.10 8.46
N GLY A 192 9.29 -5.96 7.60
CA GLY A 192 10.03 -4.72 7.41
C GLY A 192 10.08 -4.38 5.94
N GLU A 193 9.87 -3.11 5.59
CA GLU A 193 9.96 -2.62 4.22
C GLU A 193 10.67 -1.27 4.17
N VAL A 194 11.54 -1.10 3.20
CA VAL A 194 12.23 0.14 2.90
C VAL A 194 11.93 0.53 1.46
N GLY A 195 11.46 1.75 1.26
CA GLY A 195 11.21 2.34 -0.05
C GLY A 195 12.06 3.57 -0.28
N ARG A 196 12.60 3.68 -1.48
CA ARG A 196 13.40 4.84 -1.92
C ARG A 196 13.01 5.18 -3.34
N ARG A 197 12.54 6.41 -3.53
CA ARG A 197 12.17 6.91 -4.84
C ARG A 197 12.84 8.25 -5.08
N THR A 198 13.38 8.42 -6.27
CA THR A 198 13.88 9.70 -6.77
C THR A 198 13.24 9.95 -8.12
N SER A 199 12.64 11.09 -8.29
CA SER A 199 12.03 11.51 -9.57
C SER A 199 12.31 12.98 -9.81
N PRO A 200 12.56 13.39 -11.07
CA PRO A 200 12.76 14.80 -11.36
C PRO A 200 11.50 15.59 -11.08
N LEU A 201 11.65 16.79 -10.56
CA LEU A 201 10.58 17.76 -10.51
C LEU A 201 10.17 18.13 -11.94
N ALA A 202 8.87 18.15 -12.22
CA ALA A 202 8.38 18.53 -13.53
C ALA A 202 8.45 20.06 -13.71
N PHE A 203 8.75 20.48 -14.94
CA PHE A 203 8.73 21.91 -15.34
C PHE A 203 9.73 22.80 -14.61
N ASN A 204 10.97 22.32 -14.42
CA ASN A 204 12.06 23.18 -13.99
C ASN A 204 12.27 24.33 -15.01
N ALA A 205 12.82 25.46 -14.54
CA ALA A 205 13.10 26.59 -15.42
C ALA A 205 13.93 26.14 -16.66
N GLY A 206 13.50 26.56 -17.82
CA GLY A 206 14.12 26.23 -19.12
C GLY A 206 13.77 24.85 -19.70
N GLU A 207 12.96 24.04 -19.03
CA GLU A 207 12.49 22.77 -19.59
C GLU A 207 11.29 22.98 -20.54
N THR A 208 11.10 22.03 -21.45
CA THR A 208 9.96 22.05 -22.37
C THR A 208 8.65 21.97 -21.60
N GLY A 209 7.80 22.98 -21.74
CA GLY A 209 6.53 23.10 -21.03
C GLY A 209 6.60 23.94 -19.77
N ALA A 210 7.79 24.37 -19.33
CA ALA A 210 7.93 25.32 -18.24
C ALA A 210 7.48 26.72 -18.68
N THR A 211 6.85 27.46 -17.78
CA THR A 211 6.43 28.84 -18.01
C THR A 211 7.58 29.84 -17.84
N MET A 212 8.67 29.41 -17.23
CA MET A 212 9.83 30.24 -16.90
C MET A 212 11.06 29.76 -17.65
N THR A 213 11.77 30.68 -18.31
CA THR A 213 13.07 30.40 -18.91
C THR A 213 14.20 30.53 -17.88
N ASN A 214 15.36 29.96 -18.18
CA ASN A 214 16.54 30.08 -17.30
C ASN A 214 16.99 31.54 -17.13
N GLU A 215 16.86 32.36 -18.18
CA GLU A 215 17.23 33.76 -18.13
C GLU A 215 16.31 34.55 -17.18
N ILE A 216 15.00 34.30 -17.23
CA ILE A 216 14.02 34.95 -16.33
C ILE A 216 14.28 34.49 -14.89
N ALA A 217 14.47 33.20 -14.64
CA ALA A 217 14.76 32.67 -13.32
C ALA A 217 16.04 33.26 -12.72
N LYS A 218 17.10 33.36 -13.54
CA LYS A 218 18.36 34.01 -13.15
C LYS A 218 18.16 35.50 -12.83
N ALA A 219 17.44 36.24 -13.66
CA ALA A 219 17.19 37.66 -13.42
C ALA A 219 16.43 37.91 -12.12
N ILE A 220 15.44 37.06 -11.79
CA ILE A 220 14.71 37.13 -10.52
C ILE A 220 15.65 36.83 -9.35
N ALA A 221 16.47 35.78 -9.44
CA ALA A 221 17.43 35.42 -8.39
C ALA A 221 18.46 36.51 -8.13
N ASP A 222 19.03 37.07 -9.20
CA ASP A 222 20.01 38.16 -9.11
C ASP A 222 19.39 39.44 -8.51
N HIS A 223 18.19 39.79 -8.92
CA HIS A 223 17.44 40.93 -8.37
C HIS A 223 17.12 40.75 -6.90
N ALA A 224 16.62 39.58 -6.49
CA ALA A 224 16.31 39.26 -5.08
C ALA A 224 17.56 39.38 -4.21
N ARG A 225 18.69 38.89 -4.70
CA ARG A 225 19.98 38.98 -4.00
C ARG A 225 20.47 40.42 -3.88
N THR A 226 20.39 41.20 -4.97
CA THR A 226 20.96 42.55 -5.03
C THR A 226 20.10 43.56 -4.29
N ALA A 227 18.76 43.51 -4.48
CA ALA A 227 17.81 44.48 -3.91
C ALA A 227 17.46 44.19 -2.44
N TYR A 228 17.38 42.90 -2.08
CA TYR A 228 16.84 42.46 -0.80
C TYR A 228 17.81 41.63 0.05
N GLY A 229 19.02 41.32 -0.47
CA GLY A 229 19.95 40.42 0.21
C GLY A 229 19.43 38.99 0.40
N TYR A 230 18.39 38.58 -0.39
CA TYR A 230 17.70 37.31 -0.24
C TYR A 230 18.19 36.30 -1.28
N ASP A 231 18.64 35.14 -0.80
CA ASP A 231 18.97 34.00 -1.65
C ASP A 231 17.73 33.14 -1.90
N VAL A 232 17.25 33.11 -3.15
CA VAL A 232 16.08 32.33 -3.56
C VAL A 232 16.36 30.82 -3.67
N GLY A 233 17.61 30.41 -3.49
CA GLY A 233 18.02 29.00 -3.67
C GLY A 233 18.23 28.61 -5.14
N SER A 234 18.22 27.31 -5.41
CA SER A 234 18.39 26.75 -6.74
C SER A 234 17.06 26.75 -7.51
N TYR A 235 17.10 27.19 -8.77
CA TYR A 235 15.99 27.13 -9.73
C TYR A 235 16.26 26.15 -10.89
N GLY A 236 17.41 25.50 -10.89
CA GLY A 236 17.79 24.45 -11.87
C GLY A 236 17.05 23.14 -11.66
N PRO A 237 17.38 22.11 -12.42
CA PRO A 237 16.80 20.78 -12.27
C PRO A 237 16.93 20.27 -10.84
N GLN A 238 15.79 19.86 -10.28
CA GLN A 238 15.71 19.31 -8.93
C GLN A 238 15.05 17.95 -8.97
N ASP A 239 15.45 17.08 -8.05
CA ASP A 239 14.87 15.78 -7.85
C ASP A 239 14.08 15.75 -6.55
N ILE A 240 12.84 15.24 -6.62
CA ILE A 240 12.04 14.90 -5.46
C ILE A 240 12.52 13.55 -4.95
N GLN A 241 12.86 13.48 -3.68
CA GLN A 241 13.28 12.25 -3.01
C GLN A 241 12.23 11.83 -2.00
N THR A 242 11.56 10.72 -2.25
CA THR A 242 10.64 10.10 -1.32
C THR A 242 11.32 8.92 -0.64
N GLN A 243 11.35 8.92 0.67
CA GLN A 243 11.89 7.84 1.49
C GLN A 243 10.82 7.33 2.44
N ASN A 244 10.73 6.02 2.61
CA ASN A 244 9.87 5.44 3.62
C ASN A 244 10.50 4.19 4.23
N ASN A 245 10.29 4.03 5.55
CA ASN A 245 10.66 2.87 6.32
C ASN A 245 9.41 2.39 7.04
N LYS A 246 9.10 1.11 6.94
CA LYS A 246 7.91 0.52 7.55
C LYS A 246 8.31 -0.69 8.37
N ILE A 247 7.75 -0.79 9.56
CA ILE A 247 7.89 -1.96 10.42
C ILE A 247 6.50 -2.33 10.91
N PHE A 248 6.14 -3.59 10.73
CA PHE A 248 4.90 -4.16 11.24
C PHE A 248 5.22 -5.38 12.08
N GLY A 249 4.59 -5.47 13.26
CA GLY A 249 4.69 -6.62 14.15
C GLY A 249 3.31 -7.01 14.67
N LYS A 250 3.07 -8.31 14.78
CA LYS A 250 1.83 -8.88 15.32
C LYS A 250 2.13 -10.08 16.17
N ILE A 251 1.44 -10.20 17.30
CA ILE A 251 1.45 -11.35 18.19
C ILE A 251 0.00 -11.81 18.37
N ASP A 252 -0.27 -13.06 18.09
CA ASP A 252 -1.57 -13.70 18.28
C ASP A 252 -1.44 -14.76 19.36
N TRP A 253 -2.21 -14.62 20.44
CA TRP A 253 -2.19 -15.52 21.58
C TRP A 253 -3.54 -16.16 21.83
N ASN A 254 -3.63 -17.46 21.61
CA ASN A 254 -4.75 -18.30 21.98
C ASN A 254 -4.60 -18.71 23.47
N ILE A 255 -5.13 -17.89 24.38
CA ILE A 255 -5.00 -18.10 25.82
C ILE A 255 -5.74 -19.40 26.21
N ASN A 256 -6.96 -19.55 25.75
CA ASN A 256 -7.77 -20.75 25.90
C ASN A 256 -8.89 -20.79 24.82
N SER A 257 -9.77 -21.77 24.87
CA SER A 257 -10.86 -21.95 23.89
C SER A 257 -11.86 -20.76 23.83
N LYS A 258 -11.88 -19.91 24.86
CA LYS A 258 -12.82 -18.79 24.97
C LYS A 258 -12.14 -17.42 24.80
N HIS A 259 -10.85 -17.34 25.00
CA HIS A 259 -10.12 -16.07 25.01
C HIS A 259 -8.93 -16.10 24.04
N GLN A 260 -8.93 -15.11 23.16
CA GLN A 260 -7.83 -14.83 22.22
C GLN A 260 -7.40 -13.39 22.38
N LEU A 261 -6.11 -13.13 22.30
CA LEU A 261 -5.52 -11.80 22.32
C LEU A 261 -4.67 -11.61 21.06
N ALA A 262 -4.90 -10.51 20.35
CA ALA A 262 -4.03 -10.08 19.27
C ALA A 262 -3.47 -8.70 19.60
N VAL A 263 -2.16 -8.57 19.54
CA VAL A 263 -1.45 -7.28 19.71
C VAL A 263 -0.70 -7.01 18.43
N ARG A 264 -0.84 -5.79 17.90
CA ARG A 264 -0.14 -5.36 16.70
C ARG A 264 0.47 -3.99 16.88
N TYR A 265 1.56 -3.78 16.18
CA TYR A 265 2.25 -2.51 16.09
C TYR A 265 2.59 -2.23 14.63
N ASN A 266 2.25 -1.04 14.15
CA ASN A 266 2.57 -0.56 12.81
C ASN A 266 3.28 0.77 12.92
N PHE A 267 4.49 0.85 12.42
CA PHE A 267 5.32 2.04 12.40
C PHE A 267 5.69 2.41 10.98
N ILE A 268 5.55 3.68 10.65
CA ILE A 268 5.92 4.25 9.36
C ILE A 268 6.66 5.54 9.61
N ASP A 269 7.83 5.64 9.04
CA ASP A 269 8.61 6.87 8.92
C ASP A 269 8.75 7.19 7.43
N ALA A 270 8.27 8.36 7.01
CA ALA A 270 8.27 8.76 5.62
C ALA A 270 8.66 10.24 5.49
N PHE A 271 9.48 10.51 4.49
CA PHE A 271 10.00 11.82 4.17
C PHE A 271 9.89 12.07 2.66
N ASP A 272 9.50 13.27 2.29
CA ASP A 272 9.47 13.79 0.93
C ASP A 272 10.04 15.22 0.93
N ASN A 273 10.99 15.53 0.02
CA ASN A 273 11.65 16.85 -0.07
C ASN A 273 11.31 17.57 -1.38
#